data_5552fb662fc884d41f49ac8a58656899
#
_entry.id   5552fb662fc884d41f49ac8a58656899
#
_cell.length_a   1.000
_cell.length_b   1.000
_cell.length_c   1.000
_cell.angle_alpha   90.00
_cell.angle_beta   90.00
_cell.angle_gamma   90.00
#
_symmetry.space_group_name_H-M   'P 1'
#
loop_
_entity.id
_entity.type
_entity.pdbx_description
1 polymer ?
#
loop_
_entity_poly.entity_id
_entity_poly.type
_entity_poly.pdbx_seq_one_letter_code
_entity_poly.pdbx_strand_id
1 'polypeptide(L)'
;MSRTSRNRARGFTLIEVLVSLAIFAMLAAAAVGVLAWTADQQGVIRARMDRTAELQRAHALLKADLGQAAVRRTRRSDGVADLSAFTAAPPDDRSRPLLGFVRRGWENTDDAPRASMQYVEYRVADGSLQRSTRAALDGTAAGAPQVLLDGVASVRASYYARGFWSDGWGGGLDTLPQAVALEMDIRDFGHVRQVFLLPGEAE
;
A
#
# COMPACT_ATOMS: atom_id res chain seq x y z
N MET A 1 22.92 2.92 -87.79
CA MET A 1 24.09 3.03 -86.92
C MET A 1 23.62 3.43 -85.56
N SER A 2 23.50 2.43 -84.63
CA SER A 2 23.01 2.65 -83.26
C SER A 2 24.22 2.85 -82.35
N ARG A 3 24.33 4.02 -81.71
CA ARG A 3 25.38 4.34 -80.73
C ARG A 3 24.90 3.86 -79.33
N THR A 4 25.46 2.76 -78.84
CA THR A 4 25.30 2.31 -77.46
C THR A 4 26.09 3.22 -76.51
N SER A 5 25.37 4.04 -75.75
CA SER A 5 25.94 4.85 -74.69
C SER A 5 26.40 3.93 -73.57
N ARG A 6 27.70 3.76 -73.37
CA ARG A 6 28.28 3.10 -72.19
C ARG A 6 28.13 4.01 -70.96
N ASN A 7 27.18 3.71 -70.12
CA ASN A 7 27.13 4.26 -68.77
C ASN A 7 28.39 3.84 -67.99
N ARG A 8 29.30 4.79 -67.73
CA ARG A 8 30.44 4.56 -66.79
C ARG A 8 29.91 4.43 -65.41
N ALA A 9 29.95 3.23 -64.85
CA ALA A 9 29.74 3.00 -63.41
C ALA A 9 30.84 3.79 -62.67
N ARG A 10 30.43 4.79 -61.90
CA ARG A 10 31.30 5.49 -60.93
C ARG A 10 31.49 4.59 -59.74
N GLY A 11 32.72 4.15 -59.45
CA GLY A 11 33.07 3.46 -58.20
C GLY A 11 33.17 4.43 -57.05
N PHE A 12 32.87 3.94 -55.84
CA PHE A 12 33.03 4.73 -54.63
C PHE A 12 34.51 5.03 -54.36
N THR A 13 34.79 6.23 -53.87
CA THR A 13 36.11 6.60 -53.41
C THR A 13 36.37 6.08 -51.99
N LEU A 14 37.64 5.77 -51.65
CA LEU A 14 38.02 5.31 -50.32
C LEU A 14 37.59 6.30 -49.22
N ILE A 15 37.69 7.61 -49.50
CA ILE A 15 37.31 8.67 -48.56
C ILE A 15 35.79 8.69 -48.30
N GLU A 16 34.98 8.43 -49.31
CA GLU A 16 33.51 8.37 -49.19
C GLU A 16 33.08 7.20 -48.31
N VAL A 17 33.74 6.05 -48.40
CA VAL A 17 33.51 4.92 -47.52
C VAL A 17 33.93 5.23 -46.08
N LEU A 18 35.11 5.87 -45.90
CA LEU A 18 35.59 6.25 -44.56
C LEU A 18 34.66 7.26 -43.86
N VAL A 19 34.21 8.29 -44.61
CA VAL A 19 33.29 9.31 -44.09
C VAL A 19 31.93 8.67 -43.76
N SER A 20 31.41 7.81 -44.58
CA SER A 20 30.15 7.10 -44.34
C SER A 20 30.24 6.21 -43.12
N LEU A 21 31.37 5.50 -42.95
CA LEU A 21 31.59 4.66 -41.76
C LEU A 21 31.69 5.51 -40.48
N ALA A 22 32.38 6.67 -40.56
CA ALA A 22 32.48 7.57 -39.40
C ALA A 22 31.11 8.13 -38.97
N ILE A 23 30.30 8.56 -39.96
CA ILE A 23 28.93 9.03 -39.69
C ILE A 23 28.08 7.91 -39.09
N PHE A 24 28.16 6.71 -39.65
CA PHE A 24 27.44 5.53 -39.10
C PHE A 24 27.85 5.22 -37.68
N ALA A 25 29.17 5.23 -37.38
CA ALA A 25 29.66 5.00 -36.05
C ALA A 25 29.16 6.04 -35.02
N MET A 26 29.12 7.32 -35.42
CA MET A 26 28.58 8.41 -34.59
C MET A 26 27.08 8.21 -34.32
N LEU A 27 26.30 7.87 -35.35
CA LEU A 27 24.87 7.60 -35.19
C LEU A 27 24.61 6.38 -34.31
N ALA A 28 25.40 5.30 -34.47
CA ALA A 28 25.30 4.11 -33.63
C ALA A 28 25.62 4.42 -32.16
N ALA A 29 26.68 5.18 -31.90
CA ALA A 29 27.05 5.60 -30.55
C ALA A 29 25.93 6.46 -29.90
N ALA A 30 25.36 7.41 -30.63
CA ALA A 30 24.24 8.23 -30.17
C ALA A 30 23.00 7.37 -29.85
N ALA A 31 22.67 6.39 -30.69
CA ALA A 31 21.56 5.49 -30.51
C ALA A 31 21.74 4.65 -29.24
N VAL A 32 22.94 4.10 -29.00
CA VAL A 32 23.28 3.36 -27.78
C VAL A 32 23.15 4.26 -26.54
N GLY A 33 23.60 5.50 -26.59
CA GLY A 33 23.48 6.48 -25.51
C GLY A 33 22.02 6.76 -25.13
N VAL A 34 21.14 6.95 -26.12
CA VAL A 34 19.69 7.15 -25.91
C VAL A 34 19.05 5.91 -25.28
N LEU A 35 19.40 4.71 -25.74
CA LEU A 35 18.88 3.46 -25.17
C LEU A 35 19.31 3.28 -23.72
N ALA A 36 20.57 3.53 -23.39
CA ALA A 36 21.08 3.45 -22.03
C ALA A 36 20.35 4.43 -21.10
N TRP A 37 20.22 5.70 -21.54
CA TRP A 37 19.48 6.72 -20.78
C TRP A 37 18.00 6.33 -20.56
N THR A 38 17.33 5.77 -21.57
CA THR A 38 15.95 5.31 -21.46
C THR A 38 15.82 4.14 -20.47
N ALA A 39 16.78 3.22 -20.44
CA ALA A 39 16.81 2.10 -19.51
C ALA A 39 16.94 2.58 -18.05
N ASP A 40 17.79 3.56 -17.77
CA ASP A 40 17.95 4.16 -16.44
C ASP A 40 16.67 4.85 -15.98
N GLN A 41 15.98 5.57 -16.85
CA GLN A 41 14.70 6.23 -16.52
C GLN A 41 13.60 5.22 -16.15
N GLN A 42 13.59 4.04 -16.78
CA GLN A 42 12.62 2.98 -16.45
C GLN A 42 12.75 2.48 -15.02
N GLY A 43 13.96 2.41 -14.45
CA GLY A 43 14.20 2.02 -13.07
C GLY A 43 13.54 2.97 -12.07
N VAL A 44 13.69 4.29 -12.28
CA VAL A 44 13.08 5.32 -11.43
C VAL A 44 11.56 5.28 -11.48
N ILE A 45 11.00 5.11 -12.69
CA ILE A 45 9.55 5.02 -12.89
C ILE A 45 8.98 3.79 -12.18
N ARG A 46 9.63 2.62 -12.33
CA ARG A 46 9.22 1.39 -11.64
C ARG A 46 9.22 1.55 -10.14
N ALA A 47 10.29 2.09 -9.56
CA ALA A 47 10.36 2.31 -8.11
C ALA A 47 9.22 3.21 -7.60
N ARG A 48 8.86 4.26 -8.32
CA ARG A 48 7.72 5.12 -7.98
C ARG A 48 6.38 4.39 -8.12
N MET A 49 6.22 3.58 -9.17
CA MET A 49 5.00 2.79 -9.37
C MET A 49 4.84 1.74 -8.27
N ASP A 50 5.91 1.03 -7.89
CA ASP A 50 5.90 0.04 -6.82
C ASP A 50 5.52 0.69 -5.49
N ARG A 51 6.05 1.87 -5.21
CA ARG A 51 5.74 2.64 -4.01
C ARG A 51 4.27 3.09 -3.98
N THR A 52 3.75 3.55 -5.12
CA THR A 52 2.32 3.91 -5.25
C THR A 52 1.42 2.67 -5.07
N ALA A 53 1.80 1.54 -5.66
CA ALA A 53 1.06 0.29 -5.52
C ALA A 53 1.05 -0.22 -4.06
N GLU A 54 2.12 -0.01 -3.29
CA GLU A 54 2.18 -0.32 -1.87
C GLU A 54 1.15 0.50 -1.08
N LEU A 55 1.10 1.81 -1.28
CA LEU A 55 0.10 2.69 -0.65
C LEU A 55 -1.33 2.29 -1.03
N GLN A 56 -1.57 1.96 -2.30
CA GLN A 56 -2.89 1.52 -2.77
C GLN A 56 -3.30 0.18 -2.15
N ARG A 57 -2.38 -0.79 -2.03
CA ARG A 57 -2.64 -2.08 -1.37
C ARG A 57 -2.97 -1.89 0.11
N ALA A 58 -2.21 -1.04 0.81
CA ALA A 58 -2.47 -0.71 2.21
C ALA A 58 -3.86 -0.07 2.37
N HIS A 59 -4.20 0.90 1.50
CA HIS A 59 -5.53 1.52 1.47
C HIS A 59 -6.65 0.50 1.22
N ALA A 60 -6.49 -0.36 0.22
CA ALA A 60 -7.50 -1.36 -0.14
C ALA A 60 -7.76 -2.35 1.01
N LEU A 61 -6.70 -2.79 1.70
CA LEU A 61 -6.81 -3.69 2.83
C LEU A 61 -7.47 -3.01 4.04
N LEU A 62 -7.07 -1.79 4.38
CA LEU A 62 -7.71 -1.00 5.44
C LEU A 62 -9.20 -0.79 5.14
N LYS A 63 -9.53 -0.42 3.90
CA LYS A 63 -10.93 -0.24 3.45
C LYS A 63 -11.73 -1.52 3.56
N ALA A 64 -11.17 -2.66 3.17
CA ALA A 64 -11.82 -3.95 3.26
C ALA A 64 -12.04 -4.38 4.71
N ASP A 65 -11.04 -4.20 5.58
CA ASP A 65 -11.15 -4.58 6.99
C ASP A 65 -12.14 -3.69 7.74
N LEU A 66 -12.00 -2.36 7.61
CA LEU A 66 -12.89 -1.40 8.29
C LEU A 66 -14.31 -1.47 7.75
N GLY A 67 -14.49 -1.67 6.44
CA GLY A 67 -15.80 -1.84 5.83
C GLY A 67 -16.53 -3.14 6.23
N GLN A 68 -15.82 -4.08 6.86
CA GLN A 68 -16.38 -5.33 7.39
C GLN A 68 -16.34 -5.38 8.93
N ALA A 69 -16.02 -4.27 9.60
CA ALA A 69 -15.98 -4.21 11.05
C ALA A 69 -17.31 -4.69 11.66
N ALA A 70 -17.22 -5.39 12.78
CA ALA A 70 -18.36 -5.94 13.48
C ALA A 70 -18.34 -5.56 14.95
N VAL A 71 -19.51 -5.27 15.51
CA VAL A 71 -19.69 -5.06 16.94
C VAL A 71 -19.53 -6.39 17.64
N ARG A 72 -18.31 -6.67 18.10
CA ARG A 72 -17.96 -7.89 18.82
C ARG A 72 -16.78 -7.64 19.74
N ARG A 73 -16.98 -7.82 21.04
CA ARG A 73 -15.88 -7.86 22.02
C ARG A 73 -15.19 -9.22 21.97
N THR A 74 -13.90 -9.22 22.20
CA THR A 74 -13.06 -10.41 22.23
C THR A 74 -12.44 -10.61 23.61
N ARG A 75 -11.81 -11.76 23.83
CA ARG A 75 -10.97 -12.04 25.01
C ARG A 75 -9.52 -12.05 24.57
N ARG A 76 -8.67 -11.43 25.39
CA ARG A 76 -7.22 -11.47 25.20
C ARG A 76 -6.66 -12.85 25.55
N SER A 77 -5.37 -13.07 25.28
CA SER A 77 -4.67 -14.31 25.60
C SER A 77 -4.63 -14.63 27.09
N ASP A 78 -4.75 -13.62 27.95
CA ASP A 78 -4.87 -13.76 29.42
C ASP A 78 -6.29 -14.11 29.86
N GLY A 79 -7.25 -14.30 28.96
CA GLY A 79 -8.65 -14.61 29.23
C GLY A 79 -9.50 -13.41 29.63
N VAL A 80 -8.91 -12.23 29.80
CA VAL A 80 -9.62 -10.99 30.14
C VAL A 80 -10.39 -10.48 28.93
N ALA A 81 -11.67 -10.12 29.14
CA ALA A 81 -12.48 -9.54 28.08
C ALA A 81 -11.96 -8.13 27.71
N ASP A 82 -11.91 -7.86 26.41
CA ASP A 82 -11.65 -6.50 25.92
C ASP A 82 -12.77 -5.56 26.36
N LEU A 83 -12.40 -4.34 26.74
CA LEU A 83 -13.35 -3.35 27.27
C LEU A 83 -14.31 -2.83 26.21
N SER A 84 -13.95 -2.92 24.92
CA SER A 84 -14.76 -2.40 23.82
C SER A 84 -14.64 -3.28 22.58
N ALA A 85 -15.64 -3.20 21.69
CA ALA A 85 -15.65 -3.86 20.40
C ALA A 85 -14.65 -3.24 19.39
N PHE A 86 -14.30 -1.96 19.61
CA PHE A 86 -13.35 -1.23 18.81
C PHE A 86 -12.29 -0.59 19.70
N THR A 87 -11.05 -0.99 19.55
CA THR A 87 -9.91 -0.46 20.29
C THR A 87 -9.23 0.62 19.46
N ALA A 88 -8.96 1.76 20.08
CA ALA A 88 -8.17 2.84 19.51
C ALA A 88 -7.12 3.27 20.54
N ALA A 89 -5.88 3.42 20.09
CA ALA A 89 -4.85 4.02 20.95
C ALA A 89 -5.09 5.52 21.07
N PRO A 90 -4.85 6.12 22.23
CA PRO A 90 -4.65 7.56 22.32
C PRO A 90 -3.49 7.99 21.41
N PRO A 91 -3.48 9.25 20.90
CA PRO A 91 -2.49 9.73 19.93
C PRO A 91 -1.02 9.50 20.34
N ASP A 92 -0.74 9.49 21.63
CA ASP A 92 0.63 9.39 22.18
C ASP A 92 0.97 8.00 22.73
N ASP A 93 0.05 7.05 22.71
CA ASP A 93 0.26 5.70 23.25
C ASP A 93 0.61 4.69 22.16
N ARG A 94 1.90 4.56 21.86
CA ARG A 94 2.42 3.57 20.91
C ARG A 94 2.48 2.14 21.45
N SER A 95 2.21 1.93 22.75
CA SER A 95 2.19 0.59 23.33
C SER A 95 0.95 -0.20 22.90
N ARG A 96 -0.13 0.50 22.58
CA ARG A 96 -1.40 -0.05 22.15
C ARG A 96 -1.52 -0.08 20.62
N PRO A 97 -2.35 -0.97 20.06
CA PRO A 97 -2.64 -0.92 18.63
C PRO A 97 -3.33 0.41 18.26
N LEU A 98 -2.95 1.00 17.15
CA LEU A 98 -3.60 2.18 16.58
C LEU A 98 -5.10 1.95 16.40
N LEU A 99 -5.45 0.79 15.84
CA LEU A 99 -6.82 0.29 15.66
C LEU A 99 -6.84 -1.20 15.99
N GLY A 100 -7.91 -1.66 16.64
CA GLY A 100 -8.16 -3.08 16.86
C GLY A 100 -9.65 -3.38 16.90
N PHE A 101 -10.11 -4.32 16.08
CA PHE A 101 -11.52 -4.66 15.94
C PHE A 101 -11.71 -6.05 15.34
N VAL A 102 -12.93 -6.57 15.42
CA VAL A 102 -13.34 -7.79 14.73
C VAL A 102 -13.90 -7.43 13.36
N ARG A 103 -13.48 -8.14 12.33
CA ARG A 103 -14.05 -8.07 10.98
C ARG A 103 -14.81 -9.34 10.63
N ARG A 104 -15.80 -9.22 9.75
CA ARG A 104 -16.50 -10.33 9.08
C ARG A 104 -15.74 -10.77 7.82
N GLY A 105 -16.24 -11.81 7.14
CA GLY A 105 -15.78 -12.20 5.82
C GLY A 105 -14.39 -12.88 5.82
N TRP A 106 -14.02 -13.54 6.92
CA TRP A 106 -12.87 -14.43 6.90
C TRP A 106 -13.27 -15.74 6.23
N GLU A 107 -12.97 -15.84 4.93
CA GLU A 107 -13.29 -17.03 4.13
C GLU A 107 -12.69 -18.28 4.75
N ASN A 108 -13.51 -19.31 4.86
CA ASN A 108 -13.14 -20.63 5.38
C ASN A 108 -13.10 -21.64 4.25
N THR A 109 -12.10 -21.53 3.38
CA THR A 109 -11.92 -22.39 2.19
C THR A 109 -11.62 -23.83 2.54
N ASP A 110 -11.11 -24.09 3.75
CA ASP A 110 -10.66 -25.40 4.21
C ASP A 110 -11.68 -26.10 5.12
N ASP A 111 -12.90 -25.56 5.25
CA ASP A 111 -13.95 -26.03 6.18
C ASP A 111 -13.42 -26.25 7.62
N ALA A 112 -12.41 -25.50 8.02
CA ALA A 112 -11.84 -25.59 9.35
C ALA A 112 -12.87 -25.16 10.42
N PRO A 113 -12.87 -25.78 11.61
CA PRO A 113 -13.81 -25.46 12.70
C PRO A 113 -13.43 -24.12 13.35
N ARG A 114 -13.60 -23.01 12.64
CA ARG A 114 -13.31 -21.64 13.09
C ARG A 114 -14.43 -20.68 12.72
N ALA A 115 -14.49 -19.56 13.45
CA ALA A 115 -15.45 -18.50 13.13
C ALA A 115 -15.15 -17.87 11.76
N SER A 116 -16.19 -17.38 11.06
CA SER A 116 -16.07 -16.55 9.85
C SER A 116 -15.67 -15.10 10.15
N MET A 117 -15.43 -14.78 11.42
CA MET A 117 -14.95 -13.49 11.89
C MET A 117 -13.50 -13.62 12.38
N GLN A 118 -12.73 -12.54 12.20
CA GLN A 118 -11.32 -12.46 12.56
C GLN A 118 -11.03 -11.16 13.32
N TYR A 119 -10.27 -11.23 14.40
CA TYR A 119 -9.73 -10.03 15.03
C TYR A 119 -8.53 -9.54 14.25
N VAL A 120 -8.53 -8.24 13.93
CA VAL A 120 -7.42 -7.54 13.27
C VAL A 120 -6.95 -6.37 14.11
N GLU A 121 -5.66 -6.10 14.07
CA GLU A 121 -5.08 -4.91 14.69
C GLU A 121 -4.05 -4.27 13.76
N TYR A 122 -4.00 -2.96 13.84
CA TYR A 122 -3.05 -2.12 13.12
C TYR A 122 -2.14 -1.42 14.11
N ARG A 123 -0.85 -1.43 13.84
CA ARG A 123 0.17 -0.76 14.65
C ARG A 123 1.10 0.04 13.76
N VAL A 124 1.74 1.06 14.34
CA VAL A 124 2.90 1.67 13.75
C VAL A 124 4.11 1.29 14.59
N ALA A 125 5.00 0.55 13.98
CA ALA A 125 6.25 0.10 14.60
C ALA A 125 7.37 0.15 13.55
N ASP A 126 8.57 0.47 13.99
CA ASP A 126 9.79 0.51 13.16
C ASP A 126 9.63 1.37 11.89
N GLY A 127 8.87 2.47 11.97
CA GLY A 127 8.62 3.35 10.83
C GLY A 127 7.72 2.73 9.76
N SER A 128 6.93 1.72 10.09
CA SER A 128 6.01 1.05 9.17
C SER A 128 4.61 0.89 9.76
N LEU A 129 3.60 0.94 8.91
CA LEU A 129 2.24 0.54 9.24
C LEU A 129 2.14 -0.98 9.10
N GLN A 130 1.77 -1.64 10.17
CA GLN A 130 1.71 -3.09 10.27
C GLN A 130 0.31 -3.56 10.61
N ARG A 131 -0.05 -4.73 10.10
CA ARG A 131 -1.31 -5.43 10.39
C ARG A 131 -1.03 -6.79 10.98
N SER A 132 -1.71 -7.13 12.08
CA SER A 132 -1.69 -8.46 12.65
C SER A 132 -3.11 -9.00 12.79
N THR A 133 -3.23 -10.31 12.81
CA THR A 133 -4.51 -11.02 13.00
C THR A 133 -4.38 -12.05 14.10
N ARG A 134 -5.49 -12.42 14.74
CA ARG A 134 -5.50 -13.54 15.67
C ARG A 134 -5.96 -14.82 14.98
N ALA A 135 -5.39 -15.94 15.38
CA ALA A 135 -5.77 -17.26 14.87
C ALA A 135 -7.17 -17.71 15.34
N ALA A 136 -7.62 -17.21 16.50
CA ALA A 136 -8.98 -17.34 16.99
C ALA A 136 -9.45 -16.01 17.56
N LEU A 137 -10.76 -15.81 17.65
CA LEU A 137 -11.34 -14.57 18.17
C LEU A 137 -10.97 -14.33 19.63
N ASP A 138 -11.00 -15.39 20.44
CA ASP A 138 -10.84 -15.33 21.88
C ASP A 138 -9.62 -16.15 22.31
N GLY A 139 -8.91 -15.68 23.34
CA GLY A 139 -7.85 -16.42 24.03
C GLY A 139 -6.53 -16.54 23.26
N THR A 140 -6.36 -15.87 22.12
CA THR A 140 -5.12 -15.93 21.34
C THR A 140 -4.45 -14.57 21.25
N ALA A 141 -3.11 -14.60 21.22
CA ALA A 141 -2.31 -13.42 20.93
C ALA A 141 -2.38 -13.07 19.43
N ALA A 142 -2.03 -11.84 19.10
CA ALA A 142 -1.82 -11.43 17.72
C ALA A 142 -0.66 -12.24 17.10
N GLY A 143 -0.86 -12.67 15.87
CA GLY A 143 0.17 -13.35 15.07
C GLY A 143 1.25 -12.39 14.57
N ALA A 144 2.16 -12.93 13.75
CA ALA A 144 3.23 -12.14 13.15
C ALA A 144 2.69 -10.94 12.37
N PRO A 145 3.29 -9.76 12.51
CA PRO A 145 2.85 -8.57 11.81
C PRO A 145 3.19 -8.64 10.32
N GLN A 146 2.24 -8.25 9.50
CA GLN A 146 2.43 -8.00 8.08
C GLN A 146 2.70 -6.51 7.87
N VAL A 147 3.82 -6.15 7.28
CA VAL A 147 4.11 -4.77 6.88
C VAL A 147 3.24 -4.42 5.69
N LEU A 148 2.49 -3.34 5.80
CA LEU A 148 1.60 -2.82 4.75
C LEU A 148 2.19 -1.61 4.03
N LEU A 149 2.89 -0.76 4.76
CA LEU A 149 3.44 0.49 4.24
C LEU A 149 4.68 0.88 5.06
N ASP A 150 5.80 1.05 4.38
CA ASP A 150 7.05 1.52 4.97
C ASP A 150 7.18 3.04 4.94
N GLY A 151 8.14 3.57 5.70
CA GLY A 151 8.48 4.99 5.72
C GLY A 151 7.41 5.87 6.35
N VAL A 152 6.62 5.34 7.28
CA VAL A 152 5.62 6.09 8.05
C VAL A 152 6.32 6.81 9.20
N ALA A 153 6.49 8.12 9.07
CA ALA A 153 7.13 8.96 10.09
C ALA A 153 6.18 9.24 11.26
N SER A 154 4.92 9.52 10.95
CA SER A 154 3.87 9.74 11.94
C SER A 154 2.53 9.20 11.46
N VAL A 155 1.65 8.88 12.40
CA VAL A 155 0.24 8.56 12.13
C VAL A 155 -0.63 9.12 13.23
N ARG A 156 -1.76 9.68 12.83
CA ARG A 156 -2.84 10.10 13.72
C ARG A 156 -4.15 9.50 13.23
N ALA A 157 -4.92 8.95 14.15
CA ALA A 157 -6.26 8.47 13.85
C ALA A 157 -7.30 9.40 14.49
N SER A 158 -8.33 9.76 13.76
CA SER A 158 -9.50 10.45 14.26
C SER A 158 -10.78 9.69 13.90
N TYR A 159 -11.81 9.86 14.70
CA TYR A 159 -13.01 9.03 14.70
C TYR A 159 -14.24 9.90 14.54
N TYR A 160 -15.12 9.55 13.62
CA TYR A 160 -16.39 10.23 13.43
C TYR A 160 -17.53 9.46 14.08
N ALA A 161 -18.22 10.13 14.99
CA ALA A 161 -19.42 9.61 15.63
C ALA A 161 -20.33 10.76 16.08
N ARG A 162 -21.63 10.55 16.04
CA ARG A 162 -22.63 11.52 16.53
C ARG A 162 -22.50 12.92 15.92
N GLY A 163 -22.06 13.01 14.66
CA GLY A 163 -21.96 14.26 13.92
C GLY A 163 -20.66 15.05 14.07
N PHE A 164 -19.64 14.55 14.79
CA PHE A 164 -18.36 15.25 14.95
C PHE A 164 -17.15 14.29 14.91
N TRP A 165 -15.99 14.84 14.61
CA TRP A 165 -14.70 14.17 14.66
C TRP A 165 -14.04 14.34 16.04
N SER A 166 -13.37 13.30 16.51
CA SER A 166 -12.60 13.31 17.77
C SER A 166 -11.24 12.64 17.56
N ASP A 167 -10.21 13.09 18.26
CA ASP A 167 -8.85 12.54 18.21
C ASP A 167 -8.69 11.25 19.06
N GLY A 168 -9.72 10.83 19.76
CA GLY A 168 -9.76 9.60 20.54
C GLY A 168 -11.12 8.93 20.39
N TRP A 169 -11.14 7.59 20.48
CA TRP A 169 -12.38 6.82 20.49
C TRP A 169 -12.85 6.62 21.93
N GLY A 170 -13.84 7.38 22.34
CA GLY A 170 -14.53 7.24 23.63
C GLY A 170 -15.90 6.57 23.50
N GLY A 171 -16.15 5.85 22.39
CA GLY A 171 -17.41 5.14 22.16
C GLY A 171 -17.67 4.03 23.17
N GLY A 172 -18.92 3.59 23.25
CA GLY A 172 -19.37 2.58 24.21
C GLY A 172 -18.72 1.20 24.00
N LEU A 173 -19.07 0.29 24.91
CA LEU A 173 -18.52 -1.08 24.93
C LEU A 173 -18.82 -1.84 23.63
N ASP A 174 -19.99 -1.60 23.05
CA ASP A 174 -20.54 -2.32 21.90
C ASP A 174 -20.89 -1.38 20.74
N THR A 175 -20.03 -0.39 20.46
CA THR A 175 -20.22 0.58 19.37
C THR A 175 -19.00 0.66 18.47
N LEU A 176 -19.22 1.05 17.20
CA LEU A 176 -18.19 1.36 16.24
C LEU A 176 -18.27 2.85 15.86
N PRO A 177 -17.15 3.49 15.49
CA PRO A 177 -17.21 4.77 14.83
C PRO A 177 -17.88 4.64 13.46
N GLN A 178 -18.55 5.68 12.98
CA GLN A 178 -19.14 5.71 11.64
C GLN A 178 -18.06 5.86 10.55
N ALA A 179 -16.98 6.56 10.89
CA ALA A 179 -15.80 6.66 10.03
C ALA A 179 -14.52 6.80 10.86
N VAL A 180 -13.42 6.38 10.25
CA VAL A 180 -12.05 6.57 10.76
C VAL A 180 -11.26 7.35 9.71
N ALA A 181 -10.59 8.42 10.13
CA ALA A 181 -9.60 9.10 9.31
C ALA A 181 -8.20 8.77 9.83
N LEU A 182 -7.31 8.40 8.92
CA LEU A 182 -5.88 8.24 9.18
C LEU A 182 -5.12 9.35 8.47
N GLU A 183 -4.40 10.15 9.25
CA GLU A 183 -3.47 11.18 8.78
C GLU A 183 -2.05 10.65 9.00
N MET A 184 -1.30 10.52 7.92
CA MET A 184 0.02 9.90 7.92
C MET A 184 1.03 10.80 7.22
N ASP A 185 2.19 10.98 7.83
CA ASP A 185 3.35 11.55 7.15
C ASP A 185 4.20 10.39 6.63
N ILE A 186 4.24 10.24 5.31
CA ILE A 186 4.89 9.12 4.64
C ILE A 186 6.07 9.66 3.85
N ARG A 187 7.26 9.08 4.05
CA ARG A 187 8.43 9.36 3.22
C ARG A 187 8.03 9.18 1.76
N ASP A 188 8.43 10.01 0.87
CA ASP A 188 8.13 9.99 -0.57
C ASP A 188 6.72 10.49 -0.98
N PHE A 189 5.73 10.49 -0.09
CA PHE A 189 4.37 10.98 -0.37
C PHE A 189 4.01 12.27 0.38
N GLY A 190 4.75 12.59 1.46
CA GLY A 190 4.39 13.68 2.35
C GLY A 190 3.16 13.37 3.20
N HIS A 191 2.34 14.38 3.45
CA HIS A 191 1.13 14.26 4.26
C HIS A 191 -0.02 13.64 3.45
N VAL A 192 -0.54 12.52 3.94
CA VAL A 192 -1.65 11.77 3.31
C VAL A 192 -2.77 11.58 4.31
N ARG A 193 -3.98 12.00 3.96
CA ARG A 193 -5.19 11.77 4.76
C ARG A 193 -6.12 10.80 4.02
N GLN A 194 -6.51 9.72 4.71
CA GLN A 194 -7.43 8.72 4.19
C GLN A 194 -8.63 8.58 5.14
N VAL A 195 -9.84 8.48 4.59
CA VAL A 195 -11.07 8.31 5.37
C VAL A 195 -11.73 7.00 4.97
N PHE A 196 -12.10 6.22 5.97
CA PHE A 196 -12.74 4.92 5.84
C PHE A 196 -14.08 4.92 6.55
N LEU A 197 -15.11 4.45 5.87
CA LEU A 197 -16.43 4.26 6.45
C LEU A 197 -16.50 2.85 7.08
N LEU A 198 -17.14 2.77 8.24
CA LEU A 198 -17.47 1.51 8.89
C LEU A 198 -18.95 1.19 8.67
N PRO A 199 -19.36 -0.09 8.83
CA PRO A 199 -20.78 -0.42 8.81
C PRO A 199 -21.52 0.36 9.89
N GLY A 200 -22.57 1.07 9.50
CA GLY A 200 -23.51 1.68 10.45
C GLY A 200 -24.23 0.59 11.23
N GLU A 201 -24.67 0.91 12.46
CA GLU A 201 -25.68 0.11 13.12
C GLU A 201 -26.93 0.15 12.21
N ALA A 202 -27.44 -1.03 11.84
CA ALA A 202 -28.76 -1.11 11.22
C ALA A 202 -29.76 -0.65 12.29
N GLU A 203 -30.43 0.48 12.06
CA GLU A 203 -31.60 0.93 12.84
C GLU A 203 -32.71 -0.12 12.79
#